data_007311d79a6fa1a1f883383bd573aead
#
_entry.id   007311d79a6fa1a1f883383bd573aead
#
_cell.length_a   1.000
_cell.length_b   1.000
_cell.length_c   1.000
_cell.angle_alpha   90.00
_cell.angle_beta   90.00
_cell.angle_gamma   90.00
#
_symmetry.space_group_name_H-M   'P 1'
#
loop_
_entity.id
_entity.type
_entity.pdbx_description
1 polymer ?
#
loop_
_entity_poly.entity_id
_entity_poly.type
_entity_poly.pdbx_seq_one_letter_code
_entity_poly.pdbx_strand_id
1 'polypeptide(L)'
;KEKTQNVYIKEALLMKQALSLCSSLVDKDIRLEATYFEAVRTMLVRLTTSGGTGKKFTLHEVNERINELLKHSIQSEGVINLFSDVDKEFSLFDPKFLEEISHMKEKNLAVELLKKLIAEQVSVYKRTNVVKSEKFSEIIQGAMNRYLNGMLTNEQVIEELLKLARDIANAHAEGEKMGLTEEEMAFYNALTKPQAIKDFYEHDELIAITRELTDTLRKNRTIDWQKKESARAGMRRLVKRLLKKHK
;
A
#
# COMPACT_ATOMS: atom_id res chain seq x y z
N LYS A 1 -5.65 45.21 1.04
CA LYS A 1 -6.50 44.08 0.62
C LYS A 1 -5.68 42.87 0.15
N GLU A 2 -4.76 43.02 -0.79
CA GLU A 2 -3.94 41.95 -1.35
C GLU A 2 -3.03 41.27 -0.31
N LYS A 3 -2.45 42.03 0.59
CA LYS A 3 -1.65 41.53 1.71
C LYS A 3 -2.45 40.61 2.65
N THR A 4 -3.71 40.95 2.92
CA THR A 4 -4.61 40.19 3.79
C THR A 4 -5.05 38.86 3.12
N GLN A 5 -5.29 38.90 1.81
CA GLN A 5 -5.64 37.72 1.03
C GLN A 5 -4.49 36.69 0.99
N ASN A 6 -3.27 37.15 0.77
CA ASN A 6 -2.09 36.27 0.75
C ASN A 6 -1.79 35.66 2.11
N VAL A 7 -2.00 36.40 3.21
CA VAL A 7 -1.89 35.86 4.56
C VAL A 7 -2.95 34.79 4.80
N TYR A 8 -4.21 35.04 4.43
CA TYR A 8 -5.29 34.09 4.59
C TYR A 8 -5.01 32.78 3.81
N ILE A 9 -4.59 32.88 2.53
CA ILE A 9 -4.27 31.72 1.68
C ILE A 9 -3.17 30.86 2.33
N LYS A 10 -2.15 31.50 2.94
CA LYS A 10 -1.05 30.83 3.62
C LYS A 10 -1.50 30.12 4.89
N GLU A 11 -2.24 30.83 5.76
CA GLU A 11 -2.71 30.28 7.03
C GLU A 11 -3.72 29.13 6.83
N ALA A 12 -4.64 29.27 5.88
CA ALA A 12 -5.59 28.19 5.55
C ALA A 12 -4.89 26.97 4.95
N LEU A 13 -3.77 27.14 4.23
CA LEU A 13 -2.96 26.02 3.75
C LEU A 13 -2.26 25.30 4.90
N LEU A 14 -1.68 26.04 5.85
CA LEU A 14 -1.05 25.47 7.04
C LEU A 14 -2.06 24.71 7.90
N MET A 15 -3.25 25.28 8.09
CA MET A 15 -4.34 24.62 8.79
C MET A 15 -4.73 23.29 8.11
N LYS A 16 -4.86 23.28 6.79
CA LYS A 16 -5.15 22.05 6.03
C LYS A 16 -4.08 21.00 6.22
N GLN A 17 -2.81 21.38 6.19
CA GLN A 17 -1.69 20.47 6.40
C GLN A 17 -1.69 19.90 7.82
N ALA A 18 -1.90 20.75 8.83
CA ALA A 18 -2.03 20.33 10.22
C ALA A 18 -3.20 19.35 10.39
N LEU A 19 -4.35 19.66 9.78
CA LEU A 19 -5.53 18.81 9.84
C LEU A 19 -5.33 17.45 9.17
N SER A 20 -4.55 17.38 8.10
CA SER A 20 -4.21 16.11 7.44
C SER A 20 -3.35 15.20 8.33
N LEU A 21 -2.54 15.78 9.23
CA LEU A 21 -1.69 15.05 10.16
C LEU A 21 -2.44 14.57 11.41
N CYS A 22 -3.48 15.30 11.85
CA CYS A 22 -4.22 15.00 13.08
C CYS A 22 -5.73 14.81 12.85
N SER A 23 -6.13 14.43 11.65
CA SER A 23 -7.55 14.30 11.29
C SER A 23 -8.35 13.34 12.18
N SER A 24 -7.71 12.31 12.71
CA SER A 24 -8.33 11.34 13.63
C SER A 24 -8.53 11.86 15.07
N LEU A 25 -7.83 12.94 15.45
CA LEU A 25 -7.89 13.54 16.78
C LEU A 25 -8.81 14.76 16.85
N VAL A 26 -9.33 15.19 15.71
CA VAL A 26 -10.09 16.44 15.58
C VAL A 26 -11.58 16.16 15.50
N ASP A 27 -12.37 16.87 16.32
CA ASP A 27 -13.83 16.77 16.34
C ASP A 27 -14.48 17.12 15.00
N LYS A 28 -15.69 16.60 14.80
CA LYS A 28 -16.45 16.75 13.56
C LYS A 28 -16.74 18.24 13.25
N ASP A 29 -17.01 19.04 14.26
CA ASP A 29 -17.32 20.46 14.10
C ASP A 29 -16.07 21.25 13.63
N ILE A 30 -14.92 20.99 14.21
CA ILE A 30 -13.65 21.59 13.81
C ILE A 30 -13.29 21.20 12.36
N ARG A 31 -13.58 19.95 11.95
CA ARG A 31 -13.38 19.52 10.55
C ARG A 31 -14.29 20.29 9.58
N LEU A 32 -15.53 20.55 9.99
CA LEU A 32 -16.49 21.29 9.18
C LEU A 32 -16.04 22.74 8.98
N GLU A 33 -15.60 23.39 10.07
CA GLU A 33 -15.02 24.74 10.01
C GLU A 33 -13.78 24.80 9.12
N ALA A 34 -12.88 23.85 9.27
CA ALA A 34 -11.67 23.78 8.44
C ALA A 34 -12.00 23.56 6.95
N THR A 35 -13.02 22.76 6.64
CA THR A 35 -13.51 22.57 5.27
C THR A 35 -14.03 23.89 4.68
N TYR A 36 -14.70 24.72 5.48
CA TYR A 36 -15.14 26.04 5.07
C TYR A 36 -13.95 26.96 4.73
N PHE A 37 -12.94 27.02 5.60
CA PHE A 37 -11.74 27.82 5.36
C PHE A 37 -10.97 27.36 4.10
N GLU A 38 -10.91 26.07 3.84
CA GLU A 38 -10.28 25.51 2.66
C GLU A 38 -11.08 25.87 1.38
N ALA A 39 -12.40 25.85 1.43
CA ALA A 39 -13.25 26.26 0.31
C ALA A 39 -13.02 27.73 -0.04
N VAL A 40 -12.97 28.61 0.97
CA VAL A 40 -12.67 30.05 0.79
C VAL A 40 -11.26 30.23 0.22
N ARG A 41 -10.26 29.50 0.72
CA ARG A 41 -8.89 29.51 0.17
C ARG A 41 -8.89 29.15 -1.31
N THR A 42 -9.56 28.07 -1.68
CA THR A 42 -9.64 27.59 -3.07
C THR A 42 -10.25 28.64 -4.00
N MET A 43 -11.30 29.31 -3.53
CA MET A 43 -11.91 30.42 -4.27
C MET A 43 -10.96 31.60 -4.46
N LEU A 44 -10.29 32.02 -3.39
CA LEU A 44 -9.32 33.12 -3.43
C LEU A 44 -8.16 32.82 -4.37
N VAL A 45 -7.62 31.59 -4.32
CA VAL A 45 -6.55 31.15 -5.22
C VAL A 45 -7.02 31.22 -6.69
N ARG A 46 -8.23 30.76 -6.99
CA ARG A 46 -8.80 30.83 -8.35
C ARG A 46 -8.95 32.29 -8.82
N LEU A 47 -9.46 33.16 -7.98
CA LEU A 47 -9.64 34.58 -8.30
C LEU A 47 -8.30 35.31 -8.50
N THR A 48 -7.29 34.98 -7.73
CA THR A 48 -5.95 35.57 -7.87
C THR A 48 -5.18 35.00 -9.05
N THR A 49 -5.43 33.74 -9.43
CA THR A 49 -4.75 33.09 -10.57
C THR A 49 -5.41 33.45 -11.92
N SER A 50 -6.72 33.79 -11.92
CA SER A 50 -7.44 34.16 -13.15
C SER A 50 -7.27 35.62 -13.57
N GLY A 51 -6.67 36.47 -12.74
CA GLY A 51 -6.68 37.96 -12.92
C GLY A 51 -5.35 38.66 -12.98
N GLY A 52 -4.21 38.01 -13.19
CA GLY A 52 -2.96 38.75 -13.24
C GLY A 52 -1.69 37.92 -13.41
N THR A 53 -0.76 38.52 -14.09
CA THR A 53 0.62 38.10 -14.38
C THR A 53 1.46 37.72 -13.11
N GLY A 54 0.93 36.86 -12.28
CA GLY A 54 1.65 36.23 -11.16
C GLY A 54 2.50 35.06 -11.65
N LYS A 55 3.79 35.06 -11.35
CA LYS A 55 4.70 33.94 -11.57
C LYS A 55 4.02 32.63 -11.16
N LYS A 56 3.73 31.78 -12.11
CA LYS A 56 3.29 30.42 -11.85
C LYS A 56 4.44 29.69 -11.20
N PHE A 57 4.32 29.39 -9.91
CA PHE A 57 5.26 28.49 -9.25
C PHE A 57 5.15 27.11 -9.92
N THR A 58 6.29 26.58 -10.33
CA THR A 58 6.36 25.20 -10.82
C THR A 58 6.11 24.25 -9.64
N LEU A 59 5.61 23.06 -9.94
CA LEU A 59 5.44 21.98 -8.93
C LEU A 59 6.75 21.72 -8.15
N HIS A 60 7.88 21.90 -8.79
CA HIS A 60 9.20 21.76 -8.19
C HIS A 60 9.46 22.86 -7.13
N GLU A 61 9.21 24.14 -7.45
CA GLU A 61 9.37 25.25 -6.49
C GLU A 61 8.41 25.14 -5.29
N VAL A 62 7.21 24.60 -5.52
CA VAL A 62 6.25 24.32 -4.43
C VAL A 62 6.78 23.19 -3.53
N ASN A 63 7.31 22.14 -4.10
CA ASN A 63 7.89 21.02 -3.34
C ASN A 63 9.17 21.42 -2.60
N GLU A 64 10.04 22.24 -3.18
CA GLU A 64 11.22 22.78 -2.48
C GLU A 64 10.82 23.62 -1.27
N ARG A 65 9.83 24.53 -1.42
CA ARG A 65 9.33 25.33 -0.30
C ARG A 65 8.63 24.53 0.78
N ILE A 66 7.91 23.47 0.39
CA ILE A 66 7.32 22.52 1.36
C ILE A 66 8.43 21.80 2.12
N ASN A 67 9.48 21.38 1.45
CA ASN A 67 10.62 20.71 2.08
C ASN A 67 11.42 21.66 2.99
N GLU A 68 11.58 22.94 2.63
CA GLU A 68 12.20 23.96 3.50
C GLU A 68 11.34 24.23 4.73
N LEU A 69 10.02 24.36 4.57
CA LEU A 69 9.10 24.54 5.69
C LEU A 69 9.08 23.33 6.63
N LEU A 70 9.12 22.13 6.07
CA LEU A 70 9.24 20.89 6.84
C LEU A 70 10.57 20.84 7.59
N LYS A 71 11.69 21.21 6.97
CA LYS A 71 13.00 21.30 7.64
C LYS A 71 13.00 22.28 8.80
N HIS A 72 12.38 23.45 8.64
CA HIS A 72 12.28 24.47 9.71
C HIS A 72 11.30 24.09 10.82
N SER A 73 10.21 23.40 10.50
CA SER A 73 9.23 22.93 11.51
C SER A 73 9.76 21.75 12.33
N ILE A 74 10.66 20.96 11.76
CA ILE A 74 11.27 19.79 12.38
C ILE A 74 12.50 20.17 13.25
N GLN A 75 13.08 21.35 13.08
CA GLN A 75 14.25 21.79 13.87
C GLN A 75 13.95 22.20 15.33
N SER A 76 12.69 22.27 15.75
CA SER A 76 12.35 22.78 17.09
C SER A 76 12.29 21.72 18.20
N GLU A 77 12.20 20.42 17.89
CA GLU A 77 12.34 19.36 18.89
C GLU A 77 13.11 18.21 18.23
N GLY A 78 14.31 17.95 18.75
CA GLY A 78 15.28 17.01 18.25
C GLY A 78 14.69 15.91 17.37
N VAL A 79 14.86 16.05 16.05
CA VAL A 79 14.51 15.00 15.10
C VAL A 79 15.30 13.79 15.49
N ILE A 80 14.66 12.85 16.15
CA ILE A 80 15.11 11.48 16.16
C ILE A 80 14.99 11.08 14.70
N ASN A 81 16.12 11.12 14.00
CA ASN A 81 16.20 10.63 12.64
C ASN A 81 16.04 9.11 12.74
N LEU A 82 14.78 8.66 12.77
CA LEU A 82 14.41 7.23 12.74
C LEU A 82 15.01 6.51 11.52
N PHE A 83 15.63 7.26 10.61
CA PHE A 83 16.24 6.78 9.38
C PHE A 83 17.75 7.03 9.30
N SER A 84 18.41 7.58 10.35
CA SER A 84 19.87 7.82 10.32
C SER A 84 20.72 6.58 10.54
N ASP A 85 20.14 5.51 11.07
CA ASP A 85 20.78 4.18 11.19
C ASP A 85 20.26 3.20 10.12
N VAL A 86 19.83 3.70 8.96
CA VAL A 86 19.17 2.94 7.89
C VAL A 86 20.18 2.19 7.00
N ASP A 87 21.19 1.57 7.57
CA ASP A 87 21.86 0.43 6.96
C ASP A 87 21.22 -0.93 7.35
N LYS A 88 20.18 -0.90 8.18
CA LYS A 88 19.32 -2.07 8.42
C LYS A 88 18.10 -1.95 7.52
N GLU A 89 18.01 -2.85 6.55
CA GLU A 89 16.80 -3.05 5.76
C GLU A 89 15.61 -3.24 6.72
N PHE A 90 14.74 -2.23 6.80
CA PHE A 90 13.47 -2.33 7.52
C PHE A 90 12.63 -3.40 6.83
N SER A 91 12.67 -4.59 7.38
CA SER A 91 11.96 -5.72 6.82
C SER A 91 10.62 -5.89 7.54
N LEU A 92 9.55 -5.92 6.76
CA LEU A 92 8.23 -6.32 7.25
C LEU A 92 8.24 -7.73 7.85
N PHE A 93 9.28 -8.51 7.58
CA PHE A 93 9.48 -9.88 8.04
C PHE A 93 10.24 -9.96 9.38
N ASP A 94 10.74 -8.84 9.92
CA ASP A 94 11.39 -8.81 11.23
C ASP A 94 10.36 -8.58 12.36
N PRO A 95 10.11 -9.59 13.22
CA PRO A 95 9.16 -9.47 14.32
C PRO A 95 9.52 -8.35 15.32
N LYS A 96 10.83 -8.12 15.54
CA LYS A 96 11.31 -7.07 16.46
C LYS A 96 10.96 -5.68 15.94
N PHE A 97 11.13 -5.47 14.63
CA PHE A 97 10.76 -4.23 13.99
C PHE A 97 9.25 -3.95 14.06
N LEU A 98 8.42 -4.98 13.87
CA LEU A 98 6.97 -4.84 14.03
C LEU A 98 6.57 -4.52 15.47
N GLU A 99 7.30 -5.07 16.45
CA GLU A 99 7.11 -4.76 17.85
C GLU A 99 7.50 -3.31 18.18
N GLU A 100 8.64 -2.83 17.68
CA GLU A 100 9.08 -1.44 17.82
C GLU A 100 8.02 -0.46 17.26
N ILE A 101 7.47 -0.74 16.07
CA ILE A 101 6.39 0.08 15.48
C ILE A 101 5.16 0.12 16.39
N SER A 102 4.79 -1.00 17.02
CA SER A 102 3.62 -1.06 17.90
C SER A 102 3.76 -0.15 19.13
N HIS A 103 4.99 0.07 19.59
CA HIS A 103 5.34 0.89 20.75
C HIS A 103 5.73 2.34 20.41
N MET A 104 5.72 2.73 19.13
CA MET A 104 5.99 4.11 18.72
C MET A 104 5.01 5.08 19.39
N LYS A 105 5.54 6.19 19.89
CA LYS A 105 4.73 7.27 20.50
C LYS A 105 3.88 7.99 19.45
N GLU A 106 4.46 8.22 18.28
CA GLU A 106 3.84 8.91 17.15
C GLU A 106 2.98 7.94 16.34
N LYS A 107 1.76 7.67 16.81
CA LYS A 107 0.85 6.68 16.21
C LYS A 107 0.55 6.93 14.72
N ASN A 108 0.43 8.19 14.32
CA ASN A 108 0.20 8.53 12.91
C ASN A 108 1.39 8.13 12.02
N LEU A 109 2.62 8.29 12.52
CA LEU A 109 3.83 7.86 11.82
C LEU A 109 3.90 6.35 11.70
N ALA A 110 3.54 5.62 12.76
CA ALA A 110 3.43 4.17 12.75
C ALA A 110 2.45 3.66 11.67
N VAL A 111 1.27 4.29 11.55
CA VAL A 111 0.27 3.97 10.51
C VAL A 111 0.84 4.16 9.10
N GLU A 112 1.46 5.32 8.82
CA GLU A 112 2.01 5.60 7.50
C GLU A 112 3.19 4.70 7.15
N LEU A 113 4.03 4.36 8.12
CA LEU A 113 5.16 3.44 7.94
C LEU A 113 4.67 2.03 7.60
N LEU A 114 3.73 1.47 8.38
CA LEU A 114 3.15 0.16 8.12
C LEU A 114 2.45 0.12 6.76
N LYS A 115 1.64 1.13 6.47
CA LYS A 115 0.95 1.26 5.18
C LYS A 115 1.95 1.25 4.02
N LYS A 116 3.05 1.98 4.10
CA LYS A 116 4.10 2.03 3.07
C LYS A 116 4.75 0.65 2.89
N LEU A 117 5.20 0.03 3.96
CA LEU A 117 5.87 -1.27 3.91
C LEU A 117 4.96 -2.38 3.36
N ILE A 118 3.69 -2.40 3.78
CA ILE A 118 2.70 -3.35 3.27
C ILE A 118 2.44 -3.10 1.78
N ALA A 119 2.29 -1.83 1.36
CA ALA A 119 2.07 -1.48 -0.04
C ALA A 119 3.25 -1.89 -0.94
N GLU A 120 4.49 -1.77 -0.46
CA GLU A 120 5.69 -2.25 -1.16
C GLU A 120 5.64 -3.77 -1.36
N GLN A 121 5.32 -4.54 -0.32
CA GLN A 121 5.19 -6.00 -0.43
C GLN A 121 4.01 -6.42 -1.32
N VAL A 122 2.88 -5.75 -1.24
CA VAL A 122 1.75 -5.96 -2.15
C VAL A 122 2.16 -5.69 -3.61
N SER A 123 3.00 -4.68 -3.85
CA SER A 123 3.54 -4.39 -5.19
C SER A 123 4.45 -5.51 -5.72
N VAL A 124 5.25 -6.14 -4.85
CA VAL A 124 6.04 -7.34 -5.21
C VAL A 124 5.09 -8.49 -5.58
N TYR A 125 4.09 -8.78 -4.74
CA TYR A 125 3.10 -9.83 -5.04
C TYR A 125 2.29 -9.55 -6.33
N LYS A 126 2.06 -8.29 -6.69
CA LYS A 126 1.39 -7.97 -7.96
C LYS A 126 2.12 -8.52 -9.18
N ARG A 127 3.43 -8.69 -9.08
CA ARG A 127 4.28 -9.24 -10.15
C ARG A 127 4.45 -10.76 -10.05
N THR A 128 4.45 -11.29 -8.84
CA THR A 128 4.78 -12.70 -8.57
C THR A 128 3.56 -13.54 -8.24
N ASN A 129 2.56 -13.01 -7.52
CA ASN A 129 1.39 -13.74 -7.05
C ASN A 129 0.14 -12.85 -6.98
N VAL A 130 -0.60 -12.77 -8.08
CA VAL A 130 -1.77 -11.92 -8.24
C VAL A 130 -2.84 -12.20 -7.16
N VAL A 131 -3.06 -13.47 -6.80
CA VAL A 131 -4.08 -13.85 -5.80
C VAL A 131 -3.76 -13.28 -4.41
N LYS A 132 -2.50 -13.40 -3.97
CA LYS A 132 -2.05 -12.78 -2.69
C LYS A 132 -2.11 -11.26 -2.77
N SER A 133 -1.70 -10.68 -3.91
CA SER A 133 -1.76 -9.23 -4.11
C SER A 133 -3.17 -8.68 -4.00
N GLU A 134 -4.17 -9.31 -4.65
CA GLU A 134 -5.58 -8.91 -4.56
C GLU A 134 -6.06 -8.97 -3.12
N LYS A 135 -5.87 -10.12 -2.44
CA LYS A 135 -6.29 -10.34 -1.06
C LYS A 135 -5.71 -9.28 -0.11
N PHE A 136 -4.41 -9.03 -0.17
CA PHE A 136 -3.76 -8.07 0.74
C PHE A 136 -4.10 -6.63 0.39
N SER A 137 -4.29 -6.30 -0.91
CA SER A 137 -4.76 -4.98 -1.34
C SER A 137 -6.17 -4.66 -0.80
N GLU A 138 -7.09 -5.61 -0.84
CA GLU A 138 -8.44 -5.45 -0.31
C GLU A 138 -8.42 -5.20 1.21
N ILE A 139 -7.60 -5.96 1.95
CA ILE A 139 -7.50 -5.82 3.40
C ILE A 139 -6.93 -4.44 3.79
N ILE A 140 -5.81 -4.01 3.16
CA ILE A 140 -5.20 -2.71 3.48
C ILE A 140 -6.15 -1.56 3.11
N GLN A 141 -6.79 -1.62 1.94
CA GLN A 141 -7.76 -0.61 1.53
C GLN A 141 -8.96 -0.55 2.47
N GLY A 142 -9.47 -1.70 2.89
CA GLY A 142 -10.57 -1.79 3.84
C GLY A 142 -10.22 -1.18 5.20
N ALA A 143 -9.05 -1.50 5.75
CA ALA A 143 -8.57 -0.94 7.02
C ALA A 143 -8.37 0.58 6.92
N MET A 144 -7.70 1.05 5.84
CA MET A 144 -7.45 2.47 5.63
C MET A 144 -8.75 3.26 5.39
N ASN A 145 -9.71 2.73 4.66
CA ASN A 145 -11.00 3.38 4.46
C ASN A 145 -11.77 3.54 5.79
N ARG A 146 -11.79 2.50 6.63
CA ARG A 146 -12.42 2.59 7.96
C ARG A 146 -11.72 3.60 8.86
N TYR A 147 -10.40 3.63 8.83
CA TYR A 147 -9.60 4.60 9.57
C TYR A 147 -9.86 6.05 9.10
N LEU A 148 -9.83 6.31 7.80
CA LEU A 148 -10.07 7.64 7.22
C LEU A 148 -11.51 8.15 7.46
N ASN A 149 -12.47 7.23 7.57
CA ASN A 149 -13.86 7.54 7.90
C ASN A 149 -14.11 7.65 9.43
N GLY A 150 -13.06 7.57 10.25
CA GLY A 150 -13.17 7.70 11.70
C GLY A 150 -13.83 6.50 12.41
N MET A 151 -13.93 5.35 11.71
CA MET A 151 -14.47 4.12 12.28
C MET A 151 -13.44 3.34 13.11
N LEU A 152 -12.16 3.61 12.92
CA LEU A 152 -11.05 3.00 13.66
C LEU A 152 -10.21 4.07 14.32
N THR A 153 -9.74 3.81 15.53
CA THR A 153 -8.73 4.63 16.21
C THR A 153 -7.33 4.33 15.64
N ASN A 154 -6.35 5.16 15.99
CA ASN A 154 -4.95 4.94 15.60
C ASN A 154 -4.44 3.57 16.05
N GLU A 155 -4.77 3.17 17.28
CA GLU A 155 -4.36 1.89 17.86
C GLU A 155 -5.00 0.73 17.09
N GLN A 156 -6.29 0.83 16.81
CA GLN A 156 -7.03 -0.23 16.09
C GLN A 156 -6.51 -0.44 14.67
N VAL A 157 -6.23 0.64 13.91
CA VAL A 157 -5.70 0.50 12.56
C VAL A 157 -4.25 -0.03 12.58
N ILE A 158 -3.43 0.35 13.56
CA ILE A 158 -2.08 -0.20 13.75
C ILE A 158 -2.17 -1.70 14.02
N GLU A 159 -3.06 -2.14 14.90
CA GLU A 159 -3.25 -3.56 15.20
C GLU A 159 -3.67 -4.37 13.95
N GLU A 160 -4.62 -3.85 13.16
CA GLU A 160 -5.02 -4.47 11.90
C GLU A 160 -3.87 -4.53 10.87
N LEU A 161 -3.08 -3.47 10.74
CA LEU A 161 -1.95 -3.44 9.83
C LEU A 161 -0.81 -4.35 10.29
N LEU A 162 -0.56 -4.45 11.60
CA LEU A 162 0.41 -5.40 12.18
C LEU A 162 -0.02 -6.85 11.95
N LYS A 163 -1.32 -7.14 12.09
CA LYS A 163 -1.86 -8.45 11.74
C LYS A 163 -1.64 -8.77 10.27
N LEU A 164 -1.96 -7.84 9.39
CA LEU A 164 -1.74 -8.00 7.95
C LEU A 164 -0.25 -8.19 7.62
N ALA A 165 0.65 -7.46 8.28
CA ALA A 165 2.11 -7.64 8.13
C ALA A 165 2.56 -9.07 8.51
N ARG A 166 2.05 -9.60 9.63
CA ARG A 166 2.31 -10.99 10.04
C ARG A 166 1.73 -12.01 9.05
N ASP A 167 0.54 -11.75 8.53
CA ASP A 167 -0.08 -12.64 7.52
C ASP A 167 0.74 -12.66 6.22
N ILE A 168 1.31 -11.53 5.80
CA ILE A 168 2.22 -11.43 4.66
C ILE A 168 3.51 -12.21 4.93
N ALA A 169 4.12 -12.06 6.11
CA ALA A 169 5.32 -12.79 6.52
C ALA A 169 5.08 -14.30 6.55
N ASN A 170 3.96 -14.74 7.13
CA ASN A 170 3.58 -16.15 7.17
C ASN A 170 3.34 -16.70 5.76
N ALA A 171 2.69 -15.92 4.89
CA ALA A 171 2.44 -16.32 3.51
C ALA A 171 3.73 -16.45 2.68
N HIS A 172 4.79 -15.70 3.02
CA HIS A 172 6.11 -15.85 2.43
C HIS A 172 6.77 -17.15 2.90
N ALA A 173 6.78 -17.39 4.22
CA ALA A 173 7.37 -18.59 4.82
C ALA A 173 6.61 -19.89 4.46
N GLU A 174 5.32 -19.81 4.10
CA GLU A 174 4.51 -20.97 3.70
C GLU A 174 5.05 -21.65 2.45
N GLY A 175 5.47 -20.88 1.44
CA GLY A 175 6.07 -21.42 0.22
C GLY A 175 7.36 -22.20 0.48
N GLU A 176 8.22 -21.69 1.35
CA GLU A 176 9.46 -22.36 1.74
C GLU A 176 9.19 -23.67 2.49
N LYS A 177 8.22 -23.68 3.41
CA LYS A 177 7.81 -24.89 4.14
C LYS A 177 7.25 -25.97 3.24
N MET A 178 6.53 -25.61 2.17
CA MET A 178 6.00 -26.55 1.17
C MET A 178 7.05 -26.97 0.14
N GLY A 179 8.26 -26.41 0.18
CA GLY A 179 9.29 -26.64 -0.84
C GLY A 179 8.85 -26.22 -2.25
N LEU A 180 8.03 -25.16 -2.33
CA LEU A 180 7.57 -24.55 -3.57
C LEU A 180 8.35 -23.29 -3.89
N THR A 181 8.72 -23.12 -5.16
CA THR A 181 9.25 -21.84 -5.65
C THR A 181 8.16 -20.76 -5.66
N GLU A 182 8.55 -19.49 -5.79
CA GLU A 182 7.58 -18.38 -5.87
C GLU A 182 6.57 -18.56 -7.03
N GLU A 183 7.04 -19.03 -8.20
CA GLU A 183 6.17 -19.32 -9.35
C GLU A 183 5.18 -20.45 -9.04
N GLU A 184 5.67 -21.54 -8.45
CA GLU A 184 4.83 -22.66 -8.04
C GLU A 184 3.81 -22.24 -6.98
N MET A 185 4.22 -21.40 -6.02
CA MET A 185 3.33 -20.88 -5.00
C MET A 185 2.23 -19.97 -5.59
N ALA A 186 2.54 -19.19 -6.63
CA ALA A 186 1.54 -18.43 -7.37
C ALA A 186 0.49 -19.32 -8.04
N PHE A 187 0.91 -20.40 -8.69
CA PHE A 187 0.00 -21.38 -9.30
C PHE A 187 -0.78 -22.15 -8.23
N TYR A 188 -0.15 -22.56 -7.14
CA TYR A 188 -0.84 -23.20 -6.01
C TYR A 188 -1.97 -22.32 -5.47
N ASN A 189 -1.69 -21.05 -5.21
CA ASN A 189 -2.71 -20.10 -4.74
C ASN A 189 -3.83 -19.88 -5.78
N ALA A 190 -3.49 -19.84 -7.07
CA ALA A 190 -4.49 -19.73 -8.13
C ALA A 190 -5.39 -20.97 -8.23
N LEU A 191 -4.82 -22.17 -8.10
CA LEU A 191 -5.56 -23.43 -8.10
C LEU A 191 -6.45 -23.57 -6.87
N THR A 192 -5.98 -23.13 -5.71
CA THR A 192 -6.69 -23.27 -4.42
C THR A 192 -7.60 -22.08 -4.08
N LYS A 193 -7.68 -21.04 -4.94
CA LYS A 193 -8.61 -19.91 -4.74
C LYS A 193 -10.06 -20.35 -4.61
N PRO A 194 -10.60 -21.30 -5.42
CA PRO A 194 -11.90 -21.90 -5.15
C PRO A 194 -11.77 -22.91 -3.98
N GLN A 195 -12.48 -22.65 -2.88
CA GLN A 195 -12.47 -23.54 -1.70
C GLN A 195 -12.80 -25.00 -2.06
N ALA A 196 -13.72 -25.22 -3.00
CA ALA A 196 -14.10 -26.54 -3.48
C ALA A 196 -12.93 -27.42 -3.99
N ILE A 197 -11.84 -26.80 -4.45
CA ILE A 197 -10.66 -27.54 -4.90
C ILE A 197 -9.85 -28.05 -3.72
N LYS A 198 -9.72 -27.26 -2.66
CA LYS A 198 -9.07 -27.69 -1.41
C LYS A 198 -9.82 -28.83 -0.72
N ASP A 199 -11.13 -28.85 -0.86
CA ASP A 199 -11.98 -29.87 -0.26
C ASP A 199 -11.96 -31.19 -1.06
N PHE A 200 -11.57 -31.13 -2.34
CA PHE A 200 -11.59 -32.27 -3.25
C PHE A 200 -10.24 -32.99 -3.39
N TYR A 201 -9.13 -32.25 -3.35
CA TYR A 201 -7.78 -32.80 -3.52
C TYR A 201 -7.01 -32.75 -2.21
N GLU A 202 -6.22 -33.77 -1.93
CA GLU A 202 -5.28 -33.77 -0.82
C GLU A 202 -4.14 -32.75 -1.06
N HIS A 203 -3.53 -32.31 0.02
CA HIS A 203 -2.49 -31.27 -0.03
C HIS A 203 -1.31 -31.66 -0.92
N ASP A 204 -0.84 -32.89 -0.80
CA ASP A 204 0.30 -33.40 -1.56
C ASP A 204 -0.02 -33.56 -3.06
N GLU A 205 -1.25 -33.90 -3.38
CA GLU A 205 -1.73 -33.95 -4.77
C GLU A 205 -1.75 -32.55 -5.39
N LEU A 206 -2.22 -31.55 -4.66
CA LEU A 206 -2.20 -30.14 -5.11
C LEU A 206 -0.79 -29.64 -5.36
N ILE A 207 0.17 -30.02 -4.52
CA ILE A 207 1.58 -29.69 -4.71
C ILE A 207 2.12 -30.36 -5.99
N ALA A 208 1.82 -31.64 -6.19
CA ALA A 208 2.24 -32.40 -7.38
C ALA A 208 1.66 -31.80 -8.67
N ILE A 209 0.36 -31.49 -8.69
CA ILE A 209 -0.33 -30.81 -9.80
C ILE A 209 0.31 -29.46 -10.09
N THR A 210 0.59 -28.70 -9.05
CA THR A 210 1.21 -27.36 -9.16
C THR A 210 2.57 -27.45 -9.82
N ARG A 211 3.43 -28.36 -9.40
CA ARG A 211 4.77 -28.57 -9.98
C ARG A 211 4.68 -28.99 -11.44
N GLU A 212 3.85 -29.99 -11.75
CA GLU A 212 3.65 -30.46 -13.13
C GLU A 212 3.11 -29.34 -14.04
N LEU A 213 2.20 -28.50 -13.51
CA LEU A 213 1.64 -27.36 -14.21
C LEU A 213 2.72 -26.30 -14.50
N THR A 214 3.50 -25.93 -13.50
CA THR A 214 4.57 -24.93 -13.63
C THR A 214 5.62 -25.37 -14.63
N ASP A 215 6.08 -26.62 -14.53
CA ASP A 215 7.06 -27.19 -15.46
C ASP A 215 6.53 -27.28 -16.89
N THR A 216 5.28 -27.69 -17.05
CA THR A 216 4.64 -27.78 -18.38
C THR A 216 4.52 -26.40 -19.01
N LEU A 217 4.11 -25.38 -18.25
CA LEU A 217 3.99 -24.02 -18.74
C LEU A 217 5.36 -23.42 -19.05
N ARG A 218 6.36 -23.64 -18.21
CA ARG A 218 7.74 -23.17 -18.42
C ARG A 218 8.35 -23.75 -19.71
N LYS A 219 8.19 -25.04 -19.97
CA LYS A 219 8.69 -25.73 -21.17
C LYS A 219 7.99 -25.27 -22.47
N ASN A 220 6.73 -24.91 -22.38
CA ASN A 220 5.92 -24.52 -23.55
C ASN A 220 5.77 -22.99 -23.72
N ARG A 221 6.42 -22.18 -22.86
CA ARG A 221 6.38 -20.73 -22.93
C ARG A 221 7.21 -20.23 -24.11
N THR A 222 6.58 -19.52 -25.05
CA THR A 222 7.27 -18.77 -26.11
C THR A 222 7.56 -17.33 -25.66
N ILE A 223 8.55 -16.68 -26.27
CA ILE A 223 8.95 -15.29 -25.91
C ILE A 223 7.76 -14.33 -26.00
N ASP A 224 6.89 -14.53 -26.98
CA ASP A 224 5.74 -13.65 -27.27
C ASP A 224 4.40 -14.14 -26.70
N TRP A 225 4.42 -15.09 -25.76
CA TRP A 225 3.18 -15.74 -25.28
C TRP A 225 2.16 -14.75 -24.71
N GLN A 226 2.62 -13.66 -24.10
CA GLN A 226 1.73 -12.63 -23.54
C GLN A 226 1.06 -11.77 -24.62
N LYS A 227 1.70 -11.60 -25.77
CA LYS A 227 1.25 -10.72 -26.84
C LYS A 227 0.39 -11.44 -27.89
N LYS A 228 0.69 -12.71 -28.17
CA LYS A 228 0.01 -13.49 -29.21
C LYS A 228 -1.19 -14.27 -28.65
N GLU A 229 -2.39 -14.02 -29.17
CA GLU A 229 -3.61 -14.72 -28.74
C GLU A 229 -3.53 -16.23 -29.00
N SER A 230 -2.90 -16.65 -30.10
CA SER A 230 -2.69 -18.07 -30.41
C SER A 230 -1.82 -18.77 -29.35
N ALA A 231 -0.77 -18.10 -28.86
CA ALA A 231 0.09 -18.64 -27.79
C ALA A 231 -0.67 -18.73 -26.48
N ARG A 232 -1.45 -17.68 -26.11
CA ARG A 232 -2.33 -17.71 -24.92
C ARG A 232 -3.37 -18.83 -25.00
N ALA A 233 -4.00 -19.03 -26.17
CA ALA A 233 -4.93 -20.11 -26.40
C ALA A 233 -4.25 -21.50 -26.30
N GLY A 234 -3.02 -21.62 -26.77
CA GLY A 234 -2.19 -22.82 -26.59
C GLY A 234 -1.94 -23.12 -25.12
N MET A 235 -1.53 -22.13 -24.33
CA MET A 235 -1.29 -22.28 -22.89
C MET A 235 -2.59 -22.66 -22.15
N ARG A 236 -3.73 -22.03 -22.44
CA ARG A 236 -5.02 -22.42 -21.85
C ARG A 236 -5.39 -23.86 -22.14
N ARG A 237 -5.12 -24.38 -23.36
CA ARG A 237 -5.36 -25.78 -23.72
C ARG A 237 -4.46 -26.74 -22.95
N LEU A 238 -3.19 -26.38 -22.75
CA LEU A 238 -2.26 -27.17 -21.93
C LEU A 238 -2.74 -27.28 -20.49
N VAL A 239 -3.09 -26.15 -19.86
CA VAL A 239 -3.65 -26.13 -18.51
C VAL A 239 -4.90 -27.01 -18.41
N LYS A 240 -5.85 -26.84 -19.34
CA LYS A 240 -7.07 -27.67 -19.38
C LYS A 240 -6.78 -29.17 -19.49
N ARG A 241 -5.81 -29.56 -20.32
CA ARG A 241 -5.43 -30.95 -20.52
C ARG A 241 -4.83 -31.53 -19.25
N LEU A 242 -3.93 -30.80 -18.61
CA LEU A 242 -3.28 -31.23 -17.38
C LEU A 242 -4.29 -31.37 -16.23
N LEU A 243 -5.16 -30.38 -16.00
CA LEU A 243 -6.19 -30.50 -14.98
C LEU A 243 -7.20 -31.62 -15.23
N LYS A 244 -7.45 -31.98 -16.50
CA LYS A 244 -8.28 -33.15 -16.84
C LYS A 244 -7.57 -34.49 -16.55
N LYS A 245 -6.24 -34.54 -16.59
CA LYS A 245 -5.47 -35.77 -16.28
C LYS A 245 -5.55 -36.11 -14.79
N HIS A 246 -5.69 -35.10 -13.94
CA HIS A 246 -5.76 -35.24 -12.48
C HIS A 246 -7.21 -35.26 -11.95
N LYS A 247 -8.20 -35.39 -12.81
CA LYS A 247 -9.61 -35.46 -12.46
C LYS A 247 -10.07 -36.93 -12.43
#